data_f16b62e6af2d7a32ffcf3eb87d885a4c
#
_entry.id   f16b62e6af2d7a32ffcf3eb87d885a4c
#
_cell.length_a   1.000
_cell.length_b   1.000
_cell.length_c   1.000
_cell.angle_alpha   90.00
_cell.angle_beta   90.00
_cell.angle_gamma   90.00
#
_symmetry.space_group_name_H-M   'P 1'
#
loop_
_entity.id
_entity.type
_entity.pdbx_description
1 polymer ?
#
loop_
_entity_poly.entity_id
_entity_poly.type
_entity_poly.pdbx_seq_one_letter_code
_entity_poly.pdbx_strand_id
1 'polypeptide(L)'
;DRGGNFITFYAELNGLDNHEAYKQILEKYGALHEPQEKPKPKAKSGLSHYTLAQYSFEKRLPEEWLKDQCCLQTKKDRDGIQYIHIPYYREDGSEATFRKRYADKQFRWKYGAGKDICLYGAWKMESVRKIGYAALVEGESDSQSMWYMGISTLGIPGASMMRADWAGVLQDLKLYIHVEPDKGGEAFLAKVTRALREGGFIGEVYK
;
A
#
# COMPACT_ATOMS: atom_id res chain seq x y z
N ASP A 1 -18.46 16.18 -3.49
CA ASP A 1 -17.95 15.27 -2.46
C ASP A 1 -18.53 13.88 -2.68
N ARG A 2 -17.84 13.04 -3.46
CA ARG A 2 -18.26 11.65 -3.73
C ARG A 2 -17.38 10.72 -2.92
N GLY A 3 -17.68 10.54 -1.63
CA GLY A 3 -17.09 9.51 -0.80
C GLY A 3 -17.61 8.14 -1.22
N GLY A 4 -16.73 7.15 -1.35
CA GLY A 4 -17.10 5.78 -1.70
C GLY A 4 -16.08 4.79 -1.15
N ASN A 5 -16.48 3.51 -1.06
CA ASN A 5 -15.56 2.42 -0.73
C ASN A 5 -14.80 1.96 -1.99
N PHE A 6 -13.91 0.97 -1.82
CA PHE A 6 -13.13 0.41 -2.91
C PHE A 6 -13.97 -0.05 -4.12
N ILE A 7 -15.16 -0.62 -3.89
CA ILE A 7 -16.07 -1.06 -4.97
C ILE A 7 -16.54 0.13 -5.79
N THR A 8 -16.89 1.25 -5.13
CA THR A 8 -17.30 2.50 -5.79
C THR A 8 -16.16 3.07 -6.63
N PHE A 9 -14.93 3.07 -6.10
CA PHE A 9 -13.74 3.52 -6.81
C PHE A 9 -13.47 2.65 -8.07
N TYR A 10 -13.54 1.32 -7.92
CA TYR A 10 -13.35 0.39 -9.04
C TYR A 10 -14.45 0.56 -10.10
N ALA A 11 -15.70 0.78 -9.67
CA ALA A 11 -16.84 1.03 -10.54
C ALA A 11 -16.63 2.29 -11.38
N GLU A 12 -16.25 3.41 -10.75
CA GLU A 12 -16.00 4.68 -11.44
C GLU A 12 -14.83 4.59 -12.44
N LEU A 13 -13.74 3.93 -12.08
CA LEU A 13 -12.59 3.72 -12.97
C LEU A 13 -12.92 2.90 -14.21
N ASN A 14 -13.83 1.95 -14.10
CA ASN A 14 -14.16 1.02 -15.18
C ASN A 14 -15.52 1.33 -15.86
N GLY A 15 -16.18 2.43 -15.47
CA GLY A 15 -17.47 2.82 -16.04
C GLY A 15 -18.61 1.85 -15.71
N LEU A 16 -18.53 1.19 -14.55
CA LEU A 16 -19.47 0.16 -14.10
C LEU A 16 -20.37 0.70 -12.98
N ASP A 17 -21.51 0.05 -12.74
CA ASP A 17 -22.21 0.24 -11.48
C ASP A 17 -21.55 -0.58 -10.34
N ASN A 18 -21.90 -0.26 -9.09
CA ASN A 18 -21.31 -0.92 -7.91
C ASN A 18 -21.58 -2.43 -7.85
N HIS A 19 -22.68 -2.90 -8.41
CA HIS A 19 -23.04 -4.31 -8.43
C HIS A 19 -22.23 -5.09 -9.47
N GLU A 20 -22.05 -4.53 -10.64
CA GLU A 20 -21.19 -5.08 -11.70
C GLU A 20 -19.73 -5.07 -11.28
N ALA A 21 -19.26 -3.97 -10.69
CA ALA A 21 -17.92 -3.87 -10.12
C ALA A 21 -17.67 -4.94 -9.06
N TYR A 22 -18.61 -5.14 -8.14
CA TYR A 22 -18.53 -6.19 -7.12
C TYR A 22 -18.47 -7.59 -7.72
N LYS A 23 -19.30 -7.90 -8.73
CA LYS A 23 -19.26 -9.18 -9.44
C LYS A 23 -17.93 -9.42 -10.12
N GLN A 24 -17.42 -8.45 -10.87
CA GLN A 24 -16.12 -8.57 -11.54
C GLN A 24 -14.97 -8.77 -10.55
N ILE A 25 -15.00 -8.04 -9.42
CA ILE A 25 -14.02 -8.21 -8.34
C ILE A 25 -14.13 -9.64 -7.76
N LEU A 26 -15.33 -10.14 -7.50
CA LEU A 26 -15.53 -11.51 -7.00
C LEU A 26 -15.10 -12.57 -8.00
N GLU A 27 -15.46 -12.46 -9.27
CA GLU A 27 -15.08 -13.41 -10.31
C GLU A 27 -13.56 -13.44 -10.52
N LYS A 28 -12.94 -12.27 -10.55
CA LYS A 28 -11.49 -12.14 -10.83
C LYS A 28 -10.63 -12.46 -9.62
N TYR A 29 -11.08 -12.14 -8.41
CA TYR A 29 -10.27 -12.15 -7.20
C TYR A 29 -10.89 -12.87 -6.00
N GLY A 30 -12.20 -13.13 -5.99
CA GLY A 30 -12.95 -13.71 -4.87
C GLY A 30 -12.90 -15.22 -4.73
N ALA A 31 -12.51 -15.93 -5.79
CA ALA A 31 -12.53 -17.40 -5.82
C ALA A 31 -11.28 -18.05 -5.19
N LEU A 32 -10.37 -17.28 -4.60
CA LEU A 32 -9.05 -17.79 -4.23
C LEU A 32 -8.94 -18.40 -2.84
N HIS A 33 -9.91 -18.21 -1.92
CA HIS A 33 -9.83 -18.87 -0.60
C HIS A 33 -11.17 -18.95 0.13
N GLU A 34 -11.56 -20.18 0.55
CA GLU A 34 -12.59 -20.38 1.57
C GLU A 34 -12.10 -19.82 2.93
N PRO A 35 -13.01 -19.28 3.77
CA PRO A 35 -12.62 -18.74 5.08
C PRO A 35 -12.18 -19.86 6.01
N GLN A 36 -10.89 -19.96 6.30
CA GLN A 36 -10.39 -20.75 7.42
C GLN A 36 -10.44 -19.95 8.71
N GLU A 37 -10.84 -20.60 9.81
CA GLU A 37 -10.95 -19.97 11.13
C GLU A 37 -9.60 -19.36 11.58
N LYS A 38 -9.65 -18.11 12.04
CA LYS A 38 -8.48 -17.41 12.57
C LYS A 38 -8.01 -18.04 13.88
N PRO A 39 -6.73 -18.40 14.04
CA PRO A 39 -6.19 -18.75 15.34
C PRO A 39 -6.22 -17.53 16.29
N LYS A 40 -6.76 -17.71 17.50
CA LYS A 40 -6.82 -16.66 18.52
C LYS A 40 -5.41 -16.23 18.96
N PRO A 41 -5.11 -14.92 19.07
CA PRO A 41 -3.80 -14.44 19.46
C PRO A 41 -3.52 -14.70 20.93
N LYS A 42 -2.38 -15.33 21.22
CA LYS A 42 -1.79 -15.36 22.59
C LYS A 42 -0.92 -14.12 22.75
N ALA A 43 -1.28 -13.27 23.71
CA ALA A 43 -0.47 -12.11 24.09
C ALA A 43 0.90 -12.54 24.64
N LYS A 44 1.98 -12.10 23.97
CA LYS A 44 3.34 -12.03 24.55
C LYS A 44 3.96 -10.71 24.14
N SER A 45 4.51 -9.99 25.10
CA SER A 45 5.32 -8.79 24.93
C SER A 45 6.66 -9.16 24.27
N GLY A 46 6.70 -9.15 22.94
CA GLY A 46 7.88 -9.43 22.15
C GLY A 46 7.55 -9.52 20.66
N LEU A 47 8.54 -9.31 19.81
CA LEU A 47 8.40 -9.53 18.36
C LEU A 47 8.14 -11.02 18.11
N SER A 48 7.16 -11.32 17.26
CA SER A 48 6.83 -12.69 16.86
C SER A 48 7.22 -12.95 15.42
N HIS A 49 7.58 -14.21 15.12
CA HIS A 49 7.90 -14.66 13.77
C HIS A 49 6.75 -14.37 12.82
N TYR A 50 7.09 -13.86 11.64
CA TYR A 50 6.14 -13.62 10.58
C TYR A 50 6.76 -13.95 9.22
N THR A 51 6.18 -14.91 8.53
CA THR A 51 6.67 -15.41 7.24
C THR A 51 5.86 -14.85 6.07
N LEU A 52 6.43 -14.90 4.87
CA LEU A 52 5.74 -14.47 3.67
C LEU A 52 4.51 -15.35 3.38
N ALA A 53 4.57 -16.65 3.67
CA ALA A 53 3.43 -17.54 3.58
C ALA A 53 2.27 -17.12 4.50
N GLN A 54 2.57 -16.74 5.75
CA GLN A 54 1.54 -16.22 6.67
C GLN A 54 0.96 -14.88 6.18
N TYR A 55 1.81 -14.01 5.66
CA TYR A 55 1.40 -12.74 5.09
C TYR A 55 0.51 -12.92 3.85
N SER A 56 0.92 -13.77 2.92
CA SER A 56 0.19 -14.15 1.72
C SER A 56 -1.22 -14.64 2.09
N PHE A 57 -1.30 -15.55 3.04
CA PHE A 57 -2.58 -16.06 3.55
C PHE A 57 -3.44 -14.97 4.18
N GLU A 58 -2.86 -14.14 5.07
CA GLU A 58 -3.58 -13.05 5.75
C GLU A 58 -4.11 -12.00 4.76
N LYS A 59 -3.29 -11.66 3.75
CA LYS A 59 -3.63 -10.64 2.76
C LYS A 59 -4.41 -11.18 1.55
N ARG A 60 -4.55 -12.49 1.45
CA ARG A 60 -5.19 -13.17 0.31
C ARG A 60 -4.52 -12.81 -1.03
N LEU A 61 -3.19 -12.69 -1.01
CA LEU A 61 -2.37 -12.40 -2.18
C LEU A 61 -1.43 -13.58 -2.45
N PRO A 62 -1.26 -14.02 -3.70
CA PRO A 62 -0.38 -15.15 -4.01
C PRO A 62 1.07 -14.88 -3.58
N GLU A 63 1.70 -15.83 -2.89
CA GLU A 63 3.06 -15.67 -2.37
C GLU A 63 4.09 -15.40 -3.48
N GLU A 64 4.01 -16.12 -4.59
CA GLU A 64 4.91 -15.93 -5.73
C GLU A 64 4.73 -14.54 -6.35
N TRP A 65 3.50 -14.07 -6.49
CA TRP A 65 3.23 -12.72 -6.96
C TRP A 65 3.84 -11.64 -6.04
N LEU A 66 3.75 -11.83 -4.71
CA LEU A 66 4.36 -10.93 -3.74
C LEU A 66 5.90 -10.92 -3.84
N LYS A 67 6.51 -12.07 -4.12
CA LYS A 67 7.96 -12.17 -4.37
C LYS A 67 8.34 -11.44 -5.66
N ASP A 68 7.65 -11.73 -6.74
CA ASP A 68 8.01 -11.27 -8.08
C ASP A 68 7.67 -9.80 -8.29
N GLN A 69 6.48 -9.36 -7.86
CA GLN A 69 5.97 -8.01 -8.15
C GLN A 69 6.25 -6.99 -7.05
N CYS A 70 6.44 -7.46 -5.81
CA CYS A 70 6.68 -6.60 -4.66
C CYS A 70 8.05 -6.82 -4.02
N CYS A 71 8.82 -7.79 -4.50
CA CYS A 71 10.15 -8.16 -3.99
C CYS A 71 10.16 -8.51 -2.48
N LEU A 72 9.03 -9.05 -1.97
CA LEU A 72 8.92 -9.41 -0.57
C LEU A 72 9.67 -10.69 -0.26
N GLN A 73 10.31 -10.75 0.89
CA GLN A 73 11.08 -11.90 1.34
C GLN A 73 10.89 -12.13 2.84
N THR A 74 10.90 -13.40 3.26
CA THR A 74 11.09 -13.72 4.67
C THR A 74 12.58 -13.66 4.99
N LYS A 75 12.97 -12.81 5.95
CA LYS A 75 14.34 -12.72 6.48
C LYS A 75 14.33 -12.93 7.98
N LYS A 76 15.52 -13.13 8.57
CA LYS A 76 15.71 -13.18 10.02
C LYS A 76 16.43 -11.93 10.50
N ASP A 77 16.05 -11.41 11.65
CA ASP A 77 16.81 -10.37 12.34
C ASP A 77 17.98 -10.94 13.16
N ARG A 78 18.65 -10.08 13.94
CA ARG A 78 19.80 -10.48 14.77
C ARG A 78 19.44 -11.49 15.87
N ASP A 79 18.19 -11.45 16.31
CA ASP A 79 17.65 -12.33 17.36
C ASP A 79 17.05 -13.62 16.77
N GLY A 80 17.19 -13.83 15.46
CA GLY A 80 16.66 -14.98 14.73
C GLY A 80 15.17 -14.91 14.44
N ILE A 81 14.49 -13.80 14.76
CA ILE A 81 13.05 -13.61 14.54
C ILE A 81 12.79 -13.36 13.06
N GLN A 82 11.92 -14.17 12.46
CA GLN A 82 11.51 -14.01 11.07
C GLN A 82 10.64 -12.78 10.89
N TYR A 83 10.87 -12.04 9.82
CA TYR A 83 10.09 -10.88 9.43
C TYR A 83 9.90 -10.81 7.92
N ILE A 84 8.89 -10.09 7.46
CA ILE A 84 8.74 -9.73 6.05
C ILE A 84 9.66 -8.54 5.78
N HIS A 85 10.60 -8.73 4.88
CA HIS A 85 11.42 -7.66 4.32
C HIS A 85 10.63 -6.98 3.21
N ILE A 86 10.32 -5.70 3.38
CA ILE A 86 9.57 -4.87 2.42
C ILE A 86 10.56 -3.81 1.90
N PRO A 87 11.12 -4.01 0.69
CA PRO A 87 12.06 -3.05 0.12
C PRO A 87 11.34 -1.81 -0.40
N TYR A 88 12.03 -0.69 -0.36
CA TYR A 88 11.64 0.57 -0.97
C TYR A 88 12.67 0.91 -2.03
N TYR A 89 12.23 1.05 -3.26
CA TYR A 89 13.06 1.40 -4.40
C TYR A 89 12.74 2.81 -4.87
N ARG A 90 13.77 3.52 -5.35
CA ARG A 90 13.61 4.78 -6.07
C ARG A 90 13.07 4.55 -7.48
N GLU A 91 12.78 5.62 -8.19
CA GLU A 91 12.32 5.57 -9.59
C GLU A 91 13.34 4.89 -10.51
N ASP A 92 14.62 5.03 -10.23
CA ASP A 92 15.72 4.41 -10.99
C ASP A 92 15.91 2.91 -10.69
N GLY A 93 15.06 2.32 -9.84
CA GLY A 93 15.14 0.93 -9.42
C GLY A 93 16.17 0.64 -8.34
N SER A 94 16.95 1.62 -7.87
CA SER A 94 17.89 1.43 -6.76
C SER A 94 17.15 1.29 -5.43
N GLU A 95 17.60 0.35 -4.57
CA GLU A 95 17.03 0.21 -3.23
C GLU A 95 17.37 1.44 -2.37
N ALA A 96 16.35 2.17 -1.96
CA ALA A 96 16.50 3.30 -1.06
C ALA A 96 16.66 2.83 0.39
N THR A 97 15.74 2.02 0.85
CA THR A 97 15.68 1.49 2.22
C THR A 97 14.75 0.29 2.26
N PHE A 98 14.51 -0.24 3.46
CA PHE A 98 13.50 -1.28 3.65
C PHE A 98 12.80 -1.14 5.01
N ARG A 99 11.61 -1.72 5.08
CA ARG A 99 10.83 -1.86 6.30
C ARG A 99 10.72 -3.32 6.69
N LYS A 100 10.85 -3.61 7.97
CA LYS A 100 10.61 -4.93 8.56
C LYS A 100 9.19 -4.99 9.07
N ARG A 101 8.42 -5.98 8.65
CA ARG A 101 7.12 -6.26 9.22
C ARG A 101 7.16 -7.57 9.98
N TYR A 102 6.86 -7.52 11.26
CA TYR A 102 6.69 -8.66 12.15
C TYR A 102 5.19 -8.99 12.30
N ALA A 103 4.86 -10.05 13.02
CA ALA A 103 3.49 -10.34 13.39
C ALA A 103 2.87 -9.17 14.20
N ASP A 104 1.54 -9.21 14.39
CA ASP A 104 0.77 -8.22 15.17
C ASP A 104 0.93 -6.77 14.67
N LYS A 105 1.11 -6.60 13.34
CA LYS A 105 1.29 -5.30 12.67
C LYS A 105 2.44 -4.48 13.25
N GLN A 106 3.48 -5.12 13.78
CA GLN A 106 4.68 -4.42 14.25
C GLN A 106 5.62 -4.14 13.09
N PHE A 107 6.05 -2.88 12.96
CA PHE A 107 6.93 -2.42 11.90
C PHE A 107 8.21 -1.78 12.45
N ARG A 108 9.31 -2.01 11.76
CA ARG A 108 10.59 -1.33 12.04
C ARG A 108 11.30 -0.97 10.74
N TRP A 109 11.70 0.28 10.63
CA TRP A 109 12.57 0.71 9.54
C TRP A 109 13.98 0.14 9.69
N LYS A 110 14.70 0.04 8.58
CA LYS A 110 16.15 -0.08 8.59
C LYS A 110 16.72 1.07 9.44
N TYR A 111 17.74 0.77 10.23
CA TYR A 111 18.44 1.81 10.99
C TYR A 111 18.98 2.89 10.04
N GLY A 112 18.75 4.14 10.38
CA GLY A 112 19.17 5.30 9.56
C GLY A 112 18.32 5.56 8.31
N ALA A 113 17.18 4.88 8.12
CA ALA A 113 16.33 5.02 6.94
C ALA A 113 15.84 6.47 6.68
N GLY A 114 15.52 7.21 7.70
CA GLY A 114 15.09 8.62 7.73
C GLY A 114 14.78 9.27 6.37
N LYS A 115 15.78 9.97 5.83
CA LYS A 115 15.68 10.70 4.55
C LYS A 115 15.55 9.80 3.31
N ASP A 116 15.93 8.52 3.41
CA ASP A 116 15.84 7.56 2.31
C ASP A 116 14.43 6.95 2.15
N ILE A 117 13.52 7.24 3.07
CA ILE A 117 12.14 6.82 2.94
C ILE A 117 11.49 7.58 1.78
N CYS A 118 10.92 6.84 0.84
CA CYS A 118 10.22 7.37 -0.33
C CYS A 118 8.80 6.77 -0.42
N LEU A 119 8.02 7.17 -1.41
CA LEU A 119 6.73 6.55 -1.70
C LEU A 119 6.93 5.06 -2.01
N TYR A 120 6.10 4.21 -1.42
CA TYR A 120 6.09 2.80 -1.76
C TYR A 120 5.51 2.61 -3.16
N GLY A 121 6.26 1.99 -4.04
CA GLY A 121 5.92 1.90 -5.46
C GLY A 121 6.58 2.97 -6.33
N ALA A 122 7.49 3.78 -5.82
CA ALA A 122 8.19 4.79 -6.64
C ALA A 122 8.87 4.17 -7.87
N TRP A 123 9.33 2.92 -7.82
CA TRP A 123 9.90 2.20 -8.98
C TRP A 123 8.88 1.90 -10.10
N LYS A 124 7.59 2.10 -9.84
CA LYS A 124 6.51 1.96 -10.82
C LYS A 124 6.13 3.31 -11.47
N MET A 125 6.83 4.40 -11.12
CA MET A 125 6.43 5.76 -11.50
C MET A 125 6.35 5.95 -13.01
N GLU A 126 7.20 5.30 -13.79
CA GLU A 126 7.11 5.35 -15.25
C GLU A 126 5.76 4.81 -15.77
N SER A 127 5.29 3.67 -15.21
CA SER A 127 3.98 3.11 -15.54
C SER A 127 2.84 3.98 -15.02
N VAL A 128 2.98 4.54 -13.83
CA VAL A 128 2.00 5.46 -13.23
C VAL A 128 1.82 6.70 -14.12
N ARG A 129 2.90 7.31 -14.59
CA ARG A 129 2.84 8.47 -15.51
C ARG A 129 2.20 8.12 -16.85
N LYS A 130 2.48 6.93 -17.41
CA LYS A 130 1.83 6.46 -18.64
C LYS A 130 0.33 6.29 -18.49
N ILE A 131 -0.12 5.86 -17.30
CA ILE A 131 -1.54 5.69 -16.96
C ILE A 131 -2.21 7.05 -16.67
N GLY A 132 -1.46 8.01 -16.12
CA GLY A 132 -1.91 9.38 -15.85
C GLY A 132 -2.61 9.57 -14.51
N TYR A 133 -2.72 8.53 -13.68
CA TYR A 133 -3.27 8.66 -12.32
C TYR A 133 -2.57 7.75 -11.31
N ALA A 134 -2.70 8.10 -10.03
CA ALA A 134 -2.33 7.25 -8.91
C ALA A 134 -3.38 7.27 -7.80
N ALA A 135 -3.71 6.09 -7.26
CA ALA A 135 -4.36 6.00 -5.96
C ALA A 135 -3.29 6.15 -4.87
N LEU A 136 -3.48 7.08 -3.95
CA LEU A 136 -2.65 7.23 -2.75
C LEU A 136 -3.31 6.47 -1.61
N VAL A 137 -2.60 5.52 -1.04
CA VAL A 137 -3.11 4.65 0.04
C VAL A 137 -2.19 4.67 1.25
N GLU A 138 -2.72 4.32 2.43
CA GLU A 138 -1.90 4.20 3.62
C GLU A 138 -1.25 2.81 3.70
N GLY A 139 0.05 2.78 3.46
CA GLY A 139 0.88 1.60 3.70
C GLY A 139 1.11 0.69 2.50
N GLU A 140 1.91 -0.33 2.76
CA GLU A 140 2.40 -1.24 1.74
C GLU A 140 1.37 -2.30 1.34
N SER A 141 0.61 -2.81 2.32
CA SER A 141 -0.35 -3.89 2.06
C SER A 141 -1.49 -3.47 1.15
N ASP A 142 -1.96 -2.23 1.30
CA ASP A 142 -3.05 -1.72 0.48
C ASP A 142 -2.56 -1.44 -0.94
N SER A 143 -1.34 -0.90 -1.07
CA SER A 143 -0.69 -0.77 -2.37
C SER A 143 -0.57 -2.12 -3.09
N GLN A 144 -0.13 -3.17 -2.39
CA GLN A 144 0.01 -4.51 -2.94
C GLN A 144 -1.35 -5.09 -3.38
N SER A 145 -2.38 -4.93 -2.57
CA SER A 145 -3.73 -5.37 -2.91
C SER A 145 -4.26 -4.64 -4.15
N MET A 146 -4.08 -3.32 -4.22
CA MET A 146 -4.49 -2.53 -5.38
C MET A 146 -3.70 -2.88 -6.65
N TRP A 147 -2.38 -3.10 -6.54
CA TRP A 147 -1.58 -3.54 -7.69
C TRP A 147 -2.03 -4.92 -8.20
N TYR A 148 -2.34 -5.84 -7.28
CA TYR A 148 -2.86 -7.16 -7.67
C TYR A 148 -4.17 -7.05 -8.45
N MET A 149 -4.98 -6.04 -8.15
CA MET A 149 -6.21 -5.71 -8.86
C MET A 149 -6.00 -4.81 -10.10
N GLY A 150 -4.77 -4.52 -10.47
CA GLY A 150 -4.44 -3.72 -11.65
C GLY A 150 -4.65 -2.22 -11.49
N ILE A 151 -4.76 -1.73 -10.25
CA ILE A 151 -4.95 -0.30 -9.97
C ILE A 151 -3.60 0.38 -9.80
N SER A 152 -3.39 1.49 -10.52
CA SER A 152 -2.20 2.33 -10.40
C SER A 152 -2.16 2.99 -9.03
N THR A 153 -1.19 2.60 -8.18
CA THR A 153 -1.19 2.96 -6.76
C THR A 153 0.20 3.31 -6.28
N LEU A 154 0.28 4.27 -5.37
CA LEU A 154 1.48 4.62 -4.59
C LEU A 154 1.14 4.61 -3.10
N GLY A 155 1.98 3.94 -2.31
CA GLY A 155 1.78 3.82 -0.87
C GLY A 155 2.51 4.91 -0.10
N ILE A 156 1.81 5.50 0.86
CA ILE A 156 2.40 6.37 1.87
C ILE A 156 2.69 5.50 3.09
N PRO A 157 3.94 5.38 3.57
CA PRO A 157 4.33 4.39 4.58
C PRO A 157 3.83 4.70 6.01
N GLY A 158 2.60 5.12 6.12
CA GLY A 158 1.87 5.48 7.34
C GLY A 158 1.28 6.89 7.27
N ALA A 159 0.16 7.11 7.94
CA ALA A 159 -0.65 8.33 7.87
C ALA A 159 0.14 9.64 8.07
N SER A 160 1.18 9.62 8.90
CA SER A 160 1.99 10.81 9.23
C SER A 160 3.21 11.01 8.33
N MET A 161 3.47 10.12 7.38
CA MET A 161 4.74 10.06 6.64
C MET A 161 4.72 10.80 5.31
N MET A 162 3.56 11.31 4.87
CA MET A 162 3.51 12.12 3.64
C MET A 162 4.36 13.39 3.80
N ARG A 163 5.23 13.63 2.82
CA ARG A 163 6.19 14.73 2.79
C ARG A 163 5.84 15.70 1.67
N ALA A 164 6.04 16.98 1.91
CA ALA A 164 5.78 18.03 0.92
C ALA A 164 6.67 17.90 -0.33
N ASP A 165 7.94 17.47 -0.16
CA ASP A 165 8.87 17.27 -1.28
C ASP A 165 8.45 16.14 -2.24
N TRP A 166 7.55 15.23 -1.84
CA TRP A 166 6.99 14.21 -2.74
C TRP A 166 5.95 14.78 -3.71
N ALA A 167 5.40 15.96 -3.46
CA ALA A 167 4.46 16.60 -4.37
C ALA A 167 5.08 16.81 -5.78
N GLY A 168 6.38 17.09 -5.85
CA GLY A 168 7.07 17.28 -7.12
C GLY A 168 7.05 16.06 -8.04
N VAL A 169 7.19 14.84 -7.48
CA VAL A 169 7.15 13.61 -8.28
C VAL A 169 5.75 13.18 -8.68
N LEU A 170 4.72 13.75 -8.04
CA LEU A 170 3.30 13.48 -8.29
C LEU A 170 2.66 14.48 -9.25
N GLN A 171 3.38 15.53 -9.69
CA GLN A 171 2.88 16.49 -10.67
C GLN A 171 2.41 15.76 -11.95
N ASP A 172 1.45 16.35 -12.63
CA ASP A 172 0.85 15.83 -13.87
C ASP A 172 0.01 14.54 -13.70
N LEU A 173 -0.19 14.08 -12.46
CA LEU A 173 -1.06 12.95 -12.17
C LEU A 173 -2.41 13.40 -11.61
N LYS A 174 -3.46 12.66 -11.95
CA LYS A 174 -4.70 12.69 -11.18
C LYS A 174 -4.53 11.84 -9.92
N LEU A 175 -4.76 12.41 -8.75
CA LEU A 175 -4.58 11.71 -7.49
C LEU A 175 -5.92 11.32 -6.89
N TYR A 176 -6.07 10.05 -6.54
CA TYR A 176 -7.21 9.52 -5.81
C TYR A 176 -6.75 9.11 -4.41
N ILE A 177 -7.20 9.79 -3.37
CA ILE A 177 -6.83 9.46 -2.00
C ILE A 177 -7.82 8.44 -1.47
N HIS A 178 -7.37 7.21 -1.24
CA HIS A 178 -8.16 6.19 -0.58
C HIS A 178 -8.25 6.49 0.92
N VAL A 179 -9.47 6.72 1.40
CA VAL A 179 -9.74 7.09 2.78
C VAL A 179 -10.46 5.95 3.47
N GLU A 180 -9.84 5.36 4.50
CA GLU A 180 -10.53 4.38 5.33
C GLU A 180 -11.68 5.04 6.10
N PRO A 181 -12.81 4.34 6.32
CA PRO A 181 -14.02 4.91 6.95
C PRO A 181 -13.86 5.00 8.48
N ASP A 182 -12.75 5.54 8.95
CA ASP A 182 -12.45 5.73 10.36
C ASP A 182 -11.70 7.05 10.61
N LYS A 183 -11.40 7.35 11.89
CA LYS A 183 -10.64 8.55 12.27
C LYS A 183 -9.21 8.56 11.72
N GLY A 184 -8.62 7.39 11.46
CA GLY A 184 -7.30 7.25 10.83
C GLY A 184 -7.32 7.75 9.40
N GLY A 185 -8.35 7.33 8.64
CA GLY A 185 -8.54 7.78 7.26
C GLY A 185 -8.77 9.28 7.15
N GLU A 186 -9.53 9.89 8.05
CA GLU A 186 -9.69 11.36 8.08
C GLU A 186 -8.36 12.07 8.34
N ALA A 187 -7.58 11.57 9.30
CA ALA A 187 -6.26 12.12 9.60
C ALA A 187 -5.28 11.95 8.44
N PHE A 188 -5.32 10.79 7.77
CA PHE A 188 -4.55 10.51 6.55
C PHE A 188 -4.87 11.51 5.44
N LEU A 189 -6.17 11.68 5.11
CA LEU A 189 -6.63 12.64 4.10
C LEU A 189 -6.13 14.06 4.40
N ALA A 190 -6.31 14.52 5.64
CA ALA A 190 -5.88 15.86 6.05
C ALA A 190 -4.36 16.04 5.89
N LYS A 191 -3.55 15.05 6.28
CA LYS A 191 -2.09 15.05 6.14
C LYS A 191 -1.66 15.09 4.69
N VAL A 192 -2.21 14.19 3.86
CA VAL A 192 -1.86 14.11 2.43
C VAL A 192 -2.21 15.41 1.72
N THR A 193 -3.43 15.91 1.89
CA THR A 193 -3.88 17.16 1.27
C THR A 193 -3.02 18.35 1.70
N ARG A 194 -2.66 18.42 2.98
CA ARG A 194 -1.78 19.46 3.50
C ARG A 194 -0.39 19.39 2.85
N ALA A 195 0.24 18.22 2.84
CA ALA A 195 1.58 18.05 2.28
C ALA A 195 1.62 18.32 0.77
N LEU A 196 0.61 17.90 0.02
CA LEU A 196 0.48 18.23 -1.42
C LEU A 196 0.42 19.75 -1.63
N ARG A 197 -0.38 20.47 -0.83
CA ARG A 197 -0.47 21.93 -0.89
C ARG A 197 0.84 22.62 -0.53
N GLU A 198 1.48 22.22 0.57
CA GLU A 198 2.78 22.74 1.02
C GLU A 198 3.88 22.47 -0.01
N GLY A 199 3.81 21.36 -0.74
CA GLY A 199 4.72 20.98 -1.81
C GLY A 199 4.40 21.57 -3.18
N GLY A 200 3.37 22.42 -3.30
CA GLY A 200 3.00 23.10 -4.54
C GLY A 200 2.36 22.20 -5.60
N PHE A 201 1.68 21.13 -5.19
CA PHE A 201 0.92 20.29 -6.12
C PHE A 201 -0.26 21.09 -6.72
N ILE A 202 -0.38 21.09 -8.05
CA ILE A 202 -1.41 21.84 -8.81
C ILE A 202 -2.39 20.93 -9.57
N GLY A 203 -2.23 19.60 -9.50
CA GLY A 203 -3.09 18.65 -10.20
C GLY A 203 -4.43 18.42 -9.51
N GLU A 204 -5.23 17.53 -10.10
CA GLU A 204 -6.54 17.14 -9.59
C GLU A 204 -6.40 16.13 -8.42
N VAL A 205 -7.15 16.35 -7.35
CA VAL A 205 -7.19 15.46 -6.18
C VAL A 205 -8.63 15.07 -5.88
N TYR A 206 -8.87 13.77 -5.83
CA TYR A 206 -10.16 13.15 -5.54
C TYR A 206 -10.08 12.32 -4.26
N LYS A 207 -11.21 12.09 -3.57
CA LYS A 207 -11.30 11.19 -2.42
C LYS A 207 -12.45 10.19 -2.61
#